data_ac6457fd94f013a24613fa36de609534
#
_entry.id   ac6457fd94f013a24613fa36de609534
#
_cell.length_a   1.000
_cell.length_b   1.000
_cell.length_c   1.000
_cell.angle_alpha   90.00
_cell.angle_beta   90.00
_cell.angle_gamma   90.00
#
_symmetry.space_group_name_H-M   'P 1'
#
loop_
_entity.id
_entity.type
_entity.pdbx_description
1 polymer ?
#
loop_
_entity_poly.entity_id
_entity_poly.type
_entity_poly.pdbx_seq_one_letter_code
_entity_poly.pdbx_strand_id
1 'polypeptide(L)'
;MKKFAFLILSIFATLSLSAQVTTSNISGKVTDVKGEALVGATVVAIHTPSGTQYGAVVDVDGNYRLLNVRAGGPYTVQFQMLGYQTVEQQGLQAALADNLVLDATLKEESIGMDAVVVAVDGANSSMNSQRSGSMTSVSSKRMAVTPSVSRSMNDIMKLTPQANSTSNGLAIGGGNYRQSYVTVDGAAFNNAFGIGGNLPAGGTPISLDALEQISISITPFDVRQSGFTGGAINAVTKSGTNEFKATVYDYYQDEALKGAHYGVTDETGMYLRLNKSKQINNTTGVSVGGPIV
;
A
#
# COMPACT_ATOMS: atom_id res chain seq x y z
N MET A 1 -26.54 -2.03 -41.26
CA MET A 1 -25.66 -3.11 -40.80
C MET A 1 -24.31 -2.60 -40.26
N LYS A 2 -23.53 -1.78 -40.99
CA LYS A 2 -22.23 -1.29 -40.50
C LYS A 2 -22.33 -0.48 -39.19
N LYS A 3 -23.36 0.38 -39.02
CA LYS A 3 -23.57 1.18 -37.80
C LYS A 3 -23.92 0.30 -36.58
N PHE A 4 -24.63 -0.79 -36.77
CA PHE A 4 -25.01 -1.75 -35.73
C PHE A 4 -23.83 -2.62 -35.32
N ALA A 5 -22.98 -3.01 -36.26
CA ALA A 5 -21.72 -3.71 -35.97
C ALA A 5 -20.76 -2.83 -35.17
N PHE A 6 -20.70 -1.52 -35.46
CA PHE A 6 -19.87 -0.57 -34.73
C PHE A 6 -20.37 -0.35 -33.28
N LEU A 7 -21.70 -0.37 -33.09
CA LEU A 7 -22.31 -0.28 -31.76
C LEU A 7 -22.00 -1.53 -30.91
N ILE A 8 -22.10 -2.73 -31.50
CA ILE A 8 -21.74 -3.98 -30.80
C ILE A 8 -20.25 -4.02 -30.46
N LEU A 9 -19.37 -3.61 -31.38
CA LEU A 9 -17.93 -3.54 -31.15
C LEU A 9 -17.59 -2.54 -30.03
N SER A 10 -18.29 -1.41 -29.95
CA SER A 10 -18.14 -0.40 -28.89
C SER A 10 -18.56 -0.95 -27.52
N ILE A 11 -19.66 -1.72 -27.46
CA ILE A 11 -20.13 -2.39 -26.24
C ILE A 11 -19.13 -3.46 -25.79
N PHE A 12 -18.56 -4.24 -26.71
CA PHE A 12 -17.53 -5.22 -26.39
C PHE A 12 -16.21 -4.57 -25.90
N ALA A 13 -15.82 -3.43 -26.45
CA ALA A 13 -14.64 -2.69 -26.01
C ALA A 13 -14.76 -2.16 -24.58
N THR A 14 -15.97 -1.86 -24.10
CA THR A 14 -16.19 -1.39 -22.71
C THR A 14 -16.15 -2.53 -21.67
N LEU A 15 -16.26 -3.79 -22.09
CA LEU A 15 -16.18 -4.95 -21.19
C LEU A 15 -14.75 -5.35 -20.81
N SER A 16 -13.74 -4.76 -21.43
CA SER A 16 -12.32 -5.04 -21.17
C SER A 16 -11.72 -4.18 -20.03
N LEU A 17 -12.55 -3.55 -19.19
CA LEU A 17 -12.11 -2.86 -17.99
C LEU A 17 -11.63 -3.90 -16.97
N SER A 18 -10.35 -4.21 -17.02
CA SER A 18 -9.70 -5.03 -16.00
C SER A 18 -9.84 -4.32 -14.65
N ALA A 19 -10.61 -4.90 -13.73
CA ALA A 19 -10.72 -4.41 -12.36
C ALA A 19 -9.39 -4.68 -11.66
N GLN A 20 -8.53 -3.68 -11.59
CA GLN A 20 -7.26 -3.78 -10.91
C GLN A 20 -7.46 -3.65 -9.40
N VAL A 21 -6.59 -4.32 -8.62
CA VAL A 21 -6.75 -4.39 -7.18
C VAL A 21 -6.30 -3.07 -6.55
N THR A 22 -7.28 -2.29 -6.09
CA THR A 22 -7.05 -1.02 -5.36
C THR A 22 -7.50 -1.11 -3.91
N THR A 23 -7.95 -2.29 -3.49
CA THR A 23 -8.55 -2.56 -2.18
C THR A 23 -7.80 -3.65 -1.43
N SER A 24 -8.16 -3.83 -0.19
CA SER A 24 -7.75 -4.90 0.71
C SER A 24 -8.96 -5.71 1.15
N ASN A 25 -8.73 -6.80 1.87
CA ASN A 25 -9.78 -7.54 2.55
C ASN A 25 -9.42 -7.67 4.04
N ILE A 26 -10.44 -7.88 4.87
CA ILE A 26 -10.26 -8.25 6.27
C ILE A 26 -11.07 -9.52 6.49
N SER A 27 -10.47 -10.55 7.06
CA SER A 27 -11.15 -11.81 7.36
C SER A 27 -10.65 -12.36 8.68
N GLY A 28 -11.31 -13.36 9.22
CA GLY A 28 -10.90 -14.02 10.44
C GLY A 28 -11.99 -14.87 11.03
N LYS A 29 -11.78 -15.31 12.26
CA LYS A 29 -12.69 -16.14 13.00
C LYS A 29 -13.11 -15.47 14.31
N VAL A 30 -14.39 -15.61 14.66
CA VAL A 30 -14.94 -15.11 15.93
C VAL A 30 -15.42 -16.28 16.77
N THR A 31 -14.84 -16.43 17.97
CA THR A 31 -15.14 -17.54 18.89
C THR A 31 -15.44 -17.01 20.28
N ASP A 32 -16.03 -17.88 21.09
CA ASP A 32 -16.09 -17.66 22.52
C ASP A 32 -14.80 -18.11 23.24
N VAL A 33 -14.76 -17.99 24.57
CA VAL A 33 -13.62 -18.43 25.40
C VAL A 33 -13.40 -19.95 25.41
N LYS A 34 -14.39 -20.73 24.97
CA LYS A 34 -14.30 -22.19 24.86
C LYS A 34 -13.84 -22.64 23.46
N GLY A 35 -13.71 -21.68 22.51
CA GLY A 35 -13.37 -21.94 21.14
C GLY A 35 -14.57 -22.27 20.24
N GLU A 36 -15.80 -22.10 20.73
CA GLU A 36 -17.03 -22.31 19.96
C GLU A 36 -17.26 -21.13 19.01
N ALA A 37 -17.76 -21.40 17.80
CA ALA A 37 -18.03 -20.39 16.78
C ALA A 37 -19.21 -19.49 17.20
N LEU A 38 -19.05 -18.18 17.17
CA LEU A 38 -20.11 -17.22 17.47
C LEU A 38 -20.88 -16.84 16.22
N VAL A 39 -21.76 -17.73 15.79
CA VAL A 39 -22.59 -17.59 14.59
C VAL A 39 -23.54 -16.39 14.72
N GLY A 40 -23.57 -15.54 13.70
CA GLY A 40 -24.42 -14.33 13.69
C GLY A 40 -23.82 -13.13 14.41
N ALA A 41 -22.61 -13.23 14.96
CA ALA A 41 -21.89 -12.07 15.46
C ALA A 41 -21.67 -11.05 14.33
N THR A 42 -21.68 -9.77 14.66
CA THR A 42 -21.50 -8.67 13.71
C THR A 42 -20.06 -8.15 13.84
N VAL A 43 -19.40 -7.99 12.69
CA VAL A 43 -18.07 -7.40 12.60
C VAL A 43 -18.15 -6.11 11.82
N VAL A 44 -17.71 -5.00 12.39
CA VAL A 44 -17.73 -3.67 11.77
C VAL A 44 -16.31 -3.12 11.74
N ALA A 45 -15.77 -2.86 10.56
CA ALA A 45 -14.50 -2.17 10.38
C ALA A 45 -14.75 -0.71 10.00
N ILE A 46 -14.20 0.19 10.79
CA ILE A 46 -14.33 1.65 10.63
C ILE A 46 -12.98 2.19 10.19
N HIS A 47 -12.91 2.78 8.99
CA HIS A 47 -11.74 3.54 8.57
C HIS A 47 -11.71 4.87 9.29
N THR A 48 -10.92 4.99 10.35
CA THR A 48 -10.92 6.13 11.27
C THR A 48 -10.78 7.49 10.57
N PRO A 49 -9.88 7.69 9.56
CA PRO A 49 -9.70 9.00 8.94
C PRO A 49 -10.89 9.48 8.10
N SER A 50 -11.67 8.56 7.49
CA SER A 50 -12.82 8.91 6.64
C SER A 50 -14.17 8.61 7.26
N GLY A 51 -14.23 7.85 8.37
CA GLY A 51 -15.46 7.37 8.97
C GLY A 51 -16.21 6.32 8.15
N THR A 52 -15.62 5.80 7.06
CA THR A 52 -16.24 4.77 6.23
C THR A 52 -16.34 3.46 7.00
N GLN A 53 -17.51 2.82 6.96
CA GLN A 53 -17.79 1.59 7.66
C GLN A 53 -18.00 0.42 6.68
N TYR A 54 -17.49 -0.74 7.06
CA TYR A 54 -17.65 -2.00 6.36
C TYR A 54 -18.19 -3.02 7.36
N GLY A 55 -19.24 -3.74 7.00
CA GLY A 55 -19.90 -4.70 7.90
C GLY A 55 -19.93 -6.10 7.32
N ALA A 56 -19.80 -7.11 8.19
CA ALA A 56 -20.01 -8.51 7.86
C ALA A 56 -20.67 -9.23 9.04
N VAL A 57 -21.33 -10.35 8.74
CA VAL A 57 -21.90 -11.26 9.74
C VAL A 57 -21.07 -12.55 9.73
N VAL A 58 -20.83 -13.10 10.90
CA VAL A 58 -20.09 -14.34 11.11
C VAL A 58 -20.94 -15.53 10.67
N ASP A 59 -20.35 -16.42 9.85
CA ASP A 59 -20.98 -17.61 9.31
C ASP A 59 -21.07 -18.77 10.34
N VAL A 60 -21.61 -19.91 9.88
CA VAL A 60 -21.82 -21.10 10.72
C VAL A 60 -20.53 -21.76 11.23
N ASP A 61 -19.41 -21.51 10.54
CA ASP A 61 -18.08 -22.00 10.92
C ASP A 61 -17.30 -21.01 11.78
N GLY A 62 -17.92 -19.86 12.08
CA GLY A 62 -17.32 -18.78 12.87
C GLY A 62 -16.46 -17.82 12.04
N ASN A 63 -16.45 -17.93 10.70
CA ASN A 63 -15.64 -17.08 9.85
C ASN A 63 -16.42 -15.83 9.41
N TYR A 64 -15.68 -14.76 9.14
CA TYR A 64 -16.22 -13.55 8.53
C TYR A 64 -15.30 -13.02 7.43
N ARG A 65 -15.85 -12.25 6.50
CA ARG A 65 -15.09 -11.58 5.44
C ARG A 65 -15.66 -10.19 5.17
N LEU A 66 -14.79 -9.20 5.28
CA LEU A 66 -15.03 -7.83 4.82
C LEU A 66 -14.25 -7.67 3.51
N LEU A 67 -14.96 -7.57 2.40
CA LEU A 67 -14.37 -7.49 1.07
C LEU A 67 -14.27 -6.04 0.60
N ASN A 68 -13.27 -5.76 -0.23
CA ASN A 68 -13.07 -4.46 -0.86
C ASN A 68 -12.96 -3.28 0.12
N VAL A 69 -12.34 -3.50 1.28
CA VAL A 69 -12.01 -2.41 2.18
C VAL A 69 -10.91 -1.55 1.57
N ARG A 70 -10.94 -0.25 1.84
CA ARG A 70 -9.91 0.69 1.38
C ARG A 70 -8.54 0.25 1.89
N ALA A 71 -7.52 0.30 1.04
CA ALA A 71 -6.14 0.13 1.47
C ALA A 71 -5.68 1.31 2.34
N GLY A 72 -4.80 1.04 3.30
CA GLY A 72 -4.32 2.02 4.28
C GLY A 72 -4.97 1.85 5.65
N GLY A 73 -5.20 2.95 6.36
CA GLY A 73 -5.78 2.97 7.70
C GLY A 73 -5.43 4.25 8.45
N PRO A 74 -5.54 4.32 9.76
CA PRO A 74 -5.87 3.22 10.68
C PRO A 74 -7.34 2.80 10.63
N TYR A 75 -7.58 1.52 10.88
CA TYR A 75 -8.90 0.94 11.10
C TYR A 75 -9.14 0.65 12.57
N THR A 76 -10.41 0.77 12.97
CA THR A 76 -10.96 0.22 14.21
C THR A 76 -11.95 -0.87 13.82
N VAL A 77 -11.71 -2.10 14.28
CA VAL A 77 -12.60 -3.24 14.02
C VAL A 77 -13.30 -3.63 15.30
N GLN A 78 -14.63 -3.64 15.28
CA GLN A 78 -15.50 -3.98 16.40
C GLN A 78 -16.18 -5.33 16.14
N PHE A 79 -16.15 -6.19 17.14
CA PHE A 79 -16.79 -7.50 17.15
C PHE A 79 -17.91 -7.46 18.20
N GLN A 80 -19.14 -7.68 17.77
CA GLN A 80 -20.32 -7.52 18.59
C GLN A 80 -21.24 -8.73 18.49
N MET A 81 -21.74 -9.21 19.62
CA MET A 81 -22.78 -10.23 19.69
C MET A 81 -23.63 -10.02 20.93
N LEU A 82 -24.95 -10.30 20.82
CA LEU A 82 -25.85 -10.18 21.93
C LEU A 82 -25.47 -11.16 23.06
N GLY A 83 -25.32 -10.66 24.29
CA GLY A 83 -24.90 -11.43 25.47
C GLY A 83 -23.37 -11.60 25.59
N TYR A 84 -22.59 -10.93 24.75
CA TYR A 84 -21.13 -10.94 24.82
C TYR A 84 -20.57 -9.52 24.90
N GLN A 85 -19.44 -9.38 25.55
CA GLN A 85 -18.69 -8.12 25.58
C GLN A 85 -18.18 -7.75 24.20
N THR A 86 -18.39 -6.50 23.79
CA THR A 86 -17.81 -5.96 22.55
C THR A 86 -16.30 -5.93 22.65
N VAL A 87 -15.62 -6.52 21.65
CA VAL A 87 -14.16 -6.44 21.51
C VAL A 87 -13.84 -5.45 20.40
N GLU A 88 -12.93 -4.53 20.67
CA GLU A 88 -12.48 -3.52 19.71
C GLU A 88 -10.98 -3.62 19.51
N GLN A 89 -10.55 -3.74 18.24
CA GLN A 89 -9.15 -3.73 17.84
C GLN A 89 -8.85 -2.46 17.06
N GLN A 90 -7.90 -1.65 17.53
CA GLN A 90 -7.58 -0.34 16.97
C GLN A 90 -6.20 -0.30 16.33
N GLY A 91 -5.96 0.71 15.47
CA GLY A 91 -4.65 0.98 14.86
C GLY A 91 -4.27 0.08 13.68
N LEU A 92 -5.23 -0.69 13.17
CA LEU A 92 -5.01 -1.68 12.13
C LEU A 92 -4.72 -1.03 10.76
N GLN A 93 -3.86 -1.65 9.97
CA GLN A 93 -3.53 -1.21 8.61
C GLN A 93 -3.92 -2.29 7.60
N ALA A 94 -4.79 -1.96 6.67
CA ALA A 94 -5.20 -2.85 5.58
C ALA A 94 -4.23 -2.66 4.41
N ALA A 95 -3.32 -3.62 4.20
CA ALA A 95 -2.34 -3.54 3.12
C ALA A 95 -3.01 -3.75 1.76
N LEU A 96 -2.59 -2.95 0.77
CA LEU A 96 -3.10 -3.03 -0.60
C LEU A 96 -2.90 -4.42 -1.19
N ALA A 97 -3.94 -4.95 -1.82
CA ALA A 97 -3.95 -6.28 -2.44
C ALA A 97 -3.67 -7.44 -1.46
N ASP A 98 -3.89 -7.22 -0.17
CA ASP A 98 -3.66 -8.20 0.89
C ASP A 98 -4.96 -8.55 1.62
N ASN A 99 -4.91 -9.60 2.43
CA ASN A 99 -5.98 -9.99 3.33
C ASN A 99 -5.47 -9.88 4.77
N LEU A 100 -6.01 -8.92 5.52
CA LEU A 100 -5.72 -8.76 6.93
C LEU A 100 -6.53 -9.79 7.71
N VAL A 101 -5.86 -10.72 8.39
CA VAL A 101 -6.53 -11.72 9.20
C VAL A 101 -6.58 -11.27 10.64
N LEU A 102 -7.80 -11.20 11.19
CA LEU A 102 -8.07 -10.76 12.56
C LEU A 102 -9.03 -11.75 13.20
N ASP A 103 -8.53 -12.51 14.15
CA ASP A 103 -9.34 -13.38 14.97
C ASP A 103 -9.77 -12.65 16.26
N ALA A 104 -10.95 -12.96 16.75
CA ALA A 104 -11.47 -12.38 17.98
C ALA A 104 -12.08 -13.44 18.87
N THR A 105 -11.81 -13.34 20.17
CA THR A 105 -12.46 -14.16 21.19
C THR A 105 -13.30 -13.25 22.08
N LEU A 106 -14.62 -13.48 22.10
CA LEU A 106 -15.56 -12.73 22.91
C LEU A 106 -15.83 -13.46 24.21
N LYS A 107 -16.03 -12.68 25.28
CA LYS A 107 -16.42 -13.20 26.60
C LYS A 107 -17.91 -12.93 26.82
N GLU A 108 -18.61 -13.87 27.45
CA GLU A 108 -20.00 -13.64 27.87
C GLU A 108 -20.09 -12.39 28.76
N GLU A 109 -21.08 -11.56 28.51
CA GLU A 109 -21.30 -10.34 29.28
C GLU A 109 -21.81 -10.69 30.67
N SER A 110 -20.97 -10.49 31.69
CA SER A 110 -21.43 -10.42 33.08
C SER A 110 -21.74 -8.96 33.41
N ILE A 111 -22.94 -8.71 33.91
CA ILE A 111 -23.54 -7.39 34.15
C ILE A 111 -22.53 -6.30 34.54
N GLY A 112 -22.33 -5.31 33.65
CA GLY A 112 -21.71 -4.02 33.99
C GLY A 112 -20.23 -3.81 33.58
N MET A 113 -19.72 -4.43 32.52
CA MET A 113 -18.34 -4.17 32.07
C MET A 113 -18.31 -3.46 30.72
N ASP A 114 -17.44 -2.44 30.63
CA ASP A 114 -17.16 -1.68 29.40
C ASP A 114 -16.51 -2.54 28.32
N ALA A 115 -16.58 -2.07 27.06
CA ALA A 115 -15.93 -2.73 25.92
C ALA A 115 -14.42 -2.93 26.15
N VAL A 116 -13.91 -4.09 25.77
CA VAL A 116 -12.49 -4.40 25.87
C VAL A 116 -11.78 -3.84 24.64
N VAL A 117 -10.97 -2.79 24.84
CA VAL A 117 -10.13 -2.20 23.79
C VAL A 117 -8.79 -2.91 23.78
N VAL A 118 -8.45 -3.54 22.66
CA VAL A 118 -7.15 -4.16 22.43
C VAL A 118 -6.38 -3.34 21.41
N ALA A 119 -5.31 -2.66 21.83
CA ALA A 119 -4.37 -2.04 20.92
C ALA A 119 -3.48 -3.12 20.31
N VAL A 120 -3.56 -3.33 18.98
CA VAL A 120 -2.81 -4.38 18.30
C VAL A 120 -1.59 -3.77 17.61
N ASP A 121 -0.44 -3.77 18.29
CA ASP A 121 0.83 -3.34 17.70
C ASP A 121 1.40 -4.36 16.67
N GLY A 122 0.97 -5.61 16.73
CA GLY A 122 1.51 -6.71 15.92
C GLY A 122 0.85 -6.93 14.56
N ALA A 123 -0.37 -6.42 14.33
CA ALA A 123 -1.10 -6.62 13.06
C ALA A 123 -0.46 -5.89 11.87
N ASN A 124 0.47 -4.97 12.14
CA ASN A 124 1.23 -4.23 11.13
C ASN A 124 2.57 -4.89 10.78
N SER A 125 2.84 -6.09 11.30
CA SER A 125 4.09 -6.82 11.00
C SER A 125 4.20 -7.07 9.50
N SER A 126 5.37 -6.74 8.95
CA SER A 126 5.73 -7.08 7.56
C SER A 126 5.79 -8.59 7.33
N MET A 127 5.79 -9.38 8.40
CA MET A 127 5.81 -10.84 8.38
C MET A 127 4.49 -11.36 8.94
N ASN A 128 3.59 -11.74 8.03
CA ASN A 128 2.34 -12.41 8.36
C ASN A 128 2.37 -13.81 7.75
N SER A 129 2.12 -14.85 8.56
CA SER A 129 2.13 -16.26 8.13
C SER A 129 1.04 -16.61 7.09
N GLN A 130 0.07 -15.73 6.91
CA GLN A 130 -1.05 -15.95 5.98
C GLN A 130 -0.92 -15.19 4.65
N ARG A 131 0.19 -14.51 4.43
CA ARG A 131 0.49 -13.90 3.14
C ARG A 131 0.90 -14.97 2.14
N SER A 132 0.20 -15.04 1.02
CA SER A 132 0.59 -15.84 -0.12
C SER A 132 1.46 -15.01 -1.07
N GLY A 133 2.73 -15.38 -1.22
CA GLY A 133 3.68 -14.74 -2.12
C GLY A 133 4.59 -13.69 -1.47
N SER A 134 5.63 -13.30 -2.21
CA SER A 134 6.58 -12.26 -1.79
C SER A 134 6.03 -10.88 -2.14
N MET A 135 5.50 -10.18 -1.15
CA MET A 135 4.96 -8.83 -1.29
C MET A 135 5.57 -7.89 -0.25
N THR A 136 5.98 -6.72 -0.69
CA THR A 136 6.44 -5.64 0.17
C THR A 136 5.45 -4.48 0.10
N SER A 137 4.89 -4.11 1.25
CA SER A 137 3.98 -2.97 1.36
C SER A 137 4.66 -1.82 2.11
N VAL A 138 4.55 -0.61 1.56
CA VAL A 138 5.13 0.62 2.13
C VAL A 138 4.00 1.63 2.28
N SER A 139 3.64 1.93 3.54
CA SER A 139 2.61 2.92 3.89
C SER A 139 3.13 4.36 3.79
N SER A 140 2.21 5.34 3.76
CA SER A 140 2.52 6.77 3.76
C SER A 140 3.41 7.17 4.94
N LYS A 141 3.18 6.61 6.14
CA LYS A 141 4.04 6.83 7.31
C LYS A 141 5.48 6.39 7.07
N ARG A 142 5.66 5.20 6.48
CA ARG A 142 6.99 4.67 6.17
C ARG A 142 7.66 5.46 5.03
N MET A 143 6.89 5.89 4.03
CA MET A 143 7.40 6.76 2.96
C MET A 143 7.88 8.11 3.48
N ALA A 144 7.19 8.68 4.49
CA ALA A 144 7.56 9.97 5.09
C ALA A 144 8.92 9.93 5.81
N VAL A 145 9.27 8.81 6.46
CA VAL A 145 10.54 8.66 7.20
C VAL A 145 11.66 8.05 6.36
N THR A 146 11.35 7.57 5.16
CA THR A 146 12.34 6.99 4.27
C THR A 146 13.12 8.08 3.56
N PRO A 147 14.48 8.05 3.64
CA PRO A 147 15.30 9.01 2.91
C PRO A 147 15.10 8.83 1.40
N SER A 148 14.66 9.88 0.74
CA SER A 148 14.49 9.92 -0.71
C SER A 148 15.05 11.23 -1.24
N VAL A 149 15.98 11.15 -2.16
CA VAL A 149 16.63 12.33 -2.74
C VAL A 149 15.77 13.00 -3.78
N SER A 150 15.09 12.19 -4.61
CA SER A 150 14.27 12.67 -5.73
C SER A 150 12.77 12.65 -5.44
N ARG A 151 12.33 12.19 -4.26
CA ARG A 151 10.92 12.00 -3.90
C ARG A 151 10.13 11.26 -4.98
N SER A 152 10.75 10.26 -5.58
CA SER A 152 10.20 9.46 -6.65
C SER A 152 9.71 8.10 -6.14
N MET A 153 8.77 7.50 -6.85
CA MET A 153 8.36 6.10 -6.60
C MET A 153 9.56 5.16 -6.69
N ASN A 154 10.51 5.44 -7.59
CA ASN A 154 11.73 4.63 -7.76
C ASN A 154 12.55 4.54 -6.47
N ASP A 155 12.64 5.62 -5.69
CA ASP A 155 13.40 5.60 -4.43
C ASP A 155 12.78 4.67 -3.40
N ILE A 156 11.45 4.61 -3.36
CA ILE A 156 10.73 3.69 -2.48
C ILE A 156 10.82 2.25 -2.97
N MET A 157 10.71 2.03 -4.28
CA MET A 157 10.79 0.71 -4.87
C MET A 157 12.16 0.05 -4.68
N LYS A 158 13.24 0.84 -4.62
CA LYS A 158 14.60 0.37 -4.29
C LYS A 158 14.74 -0.25 -2.91
N LEU A 159 13.80 0.01 -2.00
CA LEU A 159 13.77 -0.62 -0.67
C LEU A 159 13.39 -2.11 -0.72
N THR A 160 12.86 -2.55 -1.84
CA THR A 160 12.53 -3.97 -2.04
C THR A 160 13.82 -4.75 -2.37
N PRO A 161 14.18 -5.79 -1.62
CA PRO A 161 15.46 -6.49 -1.78
C PRO A 161 15.69 -7.08 -3.18
N GLN A 162 14.60 -7.42 -3.88
CA GLN A 162 14.65 -8.02 -5.22
C GLN A 162 14.56 -6.97 -6.35
N ALA A 163 14.58 -5.68 -6.01
CA ALA A 163 14.52 -4.61 -6.98
C ALA A 163 15.93 -4.15 -7.36
N ASN A 164 16.20 -4.07 -8.67
CA ASN A 164 17.44 -3.55 -9.21
C ASN A 164 17.17 -2.29 -10.03
N SER A 165 17.83 -1.20 -9.68
CA SER A 165 17.70 0.08 -10.39
C SER A 165 18.58 0.09 -11.64
N THR A 166 17.95 0.30 -12.79
CA THR A 166 18.61 0.51 -14.06
C THR A 166 18.44 1.96 -14.52
N SER A 167 19.22 2.40 -15.52
CA SER A 167 19.11 3.75 -16.10
C SER A 167 17.73 4.05 -16.69
N ASN A 168 16.99 3.01 -17.10
CA ASN A 168 15.71 3.13 -17.80
C ASN A 168 14.49 2.73 -16.94
N GLY A 169 14.69 2.40 -15.67
CA GLY A 169 13.63 2.00 -14.76
C GLY A 169 14.05 0.93 -13.77
N LEU A 170 13.09 0.38 -13.06
CA LEU A 170 13.30 -0.62 -12.02
C LEU A 170 13.01 -2.03 -12.55
N ALA A 171 13.99 -2.91 -12.47
CA ALA A 171 13.85 -4.34 -12.72
C ALA A 171 13.54 -5.06 -11.40
N ILE A 172 12.56 -5.94 -11.39
CA ILE A 172 12.12 -6.69 -10.20
C ILE A 172 12.21 -8.19 -10.49
N GLY A 173 12.65 -8.95 -9.48
CA GLY A 173 12.71 -10.40 -9.55
C GLY A 173 13.71 -10.96 -10.56
N GLY A 174 14.77 -10.23 -10.90
CA GLY A 174 15.76 -10.63 -11.88
C GLY A 174 15.34 -10.43 -13.35
N GLY A 175 14.15 -9.87 -13.58
CA GLY A 175 13.65 -9.56 -14.93
C GLY A 175 14.22 -8.27 -15.50
N ASN A 176 13.68 -7.86 -16.66
CA ASN A 176 13.99 -6.58 -17.28
C ASN A 176 13.03 -5.49 -16.72
N TYR A 177 13.47 -4.23 -16.67
CA TYR A 177 12.61 -3.11 -16.24
C TYR A 177 11.29 -3.00 -17.02
N ARG A 178 11.26 -3.42 -18.29
CA ARG A 178 10.04 -3.44 -19.14
C ARG A 178 9.03 -4.50 -18.72
N GLN A 179 9.45 -5.50 -17.96
CA GLN A 179 8.59 -6.60 -17.51
C GLN A 179 7.86 -6.27 -16.20
N SER A 180 8.26 -5.20 -15.52
CA SER A 180 7.58 -4.72 -14.33
C SER A 180 6.33 -3.92 -14.72
N TYR A 181 5.24 -4.17 -14.03
CA TYR A 181 3.96 -3.52 -14.25
C TYR A 181 3.66 -2.53 -13.12
N VAL A 182 3.38 -1.28 -13.48
CA VAL A 182 3.09 -0.23 -12.52
C VAL A 182 1.68 0.27 -12.70
N THR A 183 0.91 0.28 -11.62
CA THR A 183 -0.43 0.85 -11.59
C THR A 183 -0.55 1.92 -10.51
N VAL A 184 -1.37 2.92 -10.78
CA VAL A 184 -1.78 3.93 -9.80
C VAL A 184 -3.29 3.99 -9.83
N ASP A 185 -3.93 3.76 -8.68
CA ASP A 185 -5.38 3.64 -8.53
C ASP A 185 -6.02 2.69 -9.57
N GLY A 186 -5.30 1.61 -9.90
CA GLY A 186 -5.73 0.63 -10.89
C GLY A 186 -5.46 1.01 -12.35
N ALA A 187 -5.06 2.23 -12.66
CA ALA A 187 -4.68 2.62 -14.01
C ALA A 187 -3.22 2.22 -14.32
N ALA A 188 -2.96 1.67 -15.51
CA ALA A 188 -1.61 1.34 -15.94
C ALA A 188 -0.79 2.61 -16.20
N PHE A 189 0.39 2.68 -15.61
CA PHE A 189 1.33 3.80 -15.72
C PHE A 189 2.63 3.44 -16.43
N ASN A 190 2.68 2.28 -17.03
CA ASN A 190 3.83 1.84 -17.80
C ASN A 190 3.93 2.56 -19.15
N ASN A 191 5.15 2.66 -19.65
CA ASN A 191 5.39 3.04 -21.04
C ASN A 191 4.97 1.88 -21.97
N ALA A 192 3.76 1.95 -22.50
CA ALA A 192 3.17 0.91 -23.35
C ALA A 192 3.99 0.64 -24.64
N PHE A 193 4.75 1.62 -25.11
CA PHE A 193 5.56 1.48 -26.33
C PHE A 193 6.95 0.90 -26.06
N GLY A 194 7.35 0.77 -24.81
CA GLY A 194 8.64 0.19 -24.42
C GLY A 194 9.88 0.96 -24.91
N ILE A 195 9.72 2.21 -25.33
CA ILE A 195 10.79 3.09 -25.79
C ILE A 195 11.16 4.03 -24.64
N GLY A 196 12.44 4.03 -24.22
CA GLY A 196 12.91 4.85 -23.11
C GLY A 196 12.60 4.26 -21.74
N GLY A 197 12.44 5.11 -20.73
CA GLY A 197 12.17 4.69 -19.34
C GLY A 197 10.81 4.05 -19.17
N ASN A 198 10.69 3.11 -18.22
CA ASN A 198 9.45 2.40 -17.96
C ASN A 198 8.36 3.31 -17.36
N LEU A 199 8.77 4.24 -16.52
CA LEU A 199 7.86 5.21 -15.91
C LEU A 199 7.98 6.57 -16.58
N PRO A 200 6.86 7.27 -16.83
CA PRO A 200 6.87 8.64 -17.32
C PRO A 200 7.54 9.60 -16.32
N ALA A 201 7.92 10.78 -16.79
CA ALA A 201 8.53 11.84 -15.98
C ALA A 201 9.77 11.38 -15.17
N GLY A 202 10.58 10.46 -15.72
CA GLY A 202 11.79 9.98 -15.05
C GLY A 202 11.55 9.18 -13.77
N GLY A 203 10.37 8.57 -13.63
CA GLY A 203 9.98 7.79 -12.46
C GLY A 203 9.19 8.57 -11.39
N THR A 204 8.77 9.78 -11.70
CA THR A 204 7.96 10.64 -10.82
C THR A 204 6.61 11.02 -11.45
N PRO A 205 5.80 10.05 -11.92
CA PRO A 205 4.52 10.37 -12.53
C PRO A 205 3.54 10.99 -11.54
N ILE A 206 3.69 10.67 -10.27
CA ILE A 206 2.89 11.19 -9.15
C ILE A 206 3.84 11.44 -7.99
N SER A 207 3.62 12.57 -7.26
CA SER A 207 4.38 12.87 -6.04
C SER A 207 4.15 11.79 -4.97
N LEU A 208 5.20 11.42 -4.24
CA LEU A 208 5.08 10.53 -3.08
C LEU A 208 4.10 11.06 -2.03
N ASP A 209 3.93 12.37 -1.95
CA ASP A 209 3.02 12.99 -0.98
C ASP A 209 1.55 12.73 -1.31
N ALA A 210 1.23 12.42 -2.56
CA ALA A 210 -0.11 12.04 -2.99
C ALA A 210 -0.42 10.57 -2.74
N LEU A 211 0.59 9.74 -2.41
CA LEU A 211 0.41 8.30 -2.25
C LEU A 211 0.08 7.92 -0.80
N GLU A 212 -0.92 7.08 -0.63
CA GLU A 212 -1.26 6.44 0.65
C GLU A 212 -0.42 5.19 0.89
N GLN A 213 -0.28 4.37 -0.17
CA GLN A 213 0.42 3.10 -0.06
C GLN A 213 1.01 2.67 -1.40
N ILE A 214 2.17 2.00 -1.35
CA ILE A 214 2.76 1.28 -2.47
C ILE A 214 2.91 -0.17 -2.08
N SER A 215 2.42 -1.08 -2.92
CA SER A 215 2.61 -2.52 -2.78
C SER A 215 3.44 -3.05 -3.95
N ILE A 216 4.48 -3.78 -3.64
CA ILE A 216 5.38 -4.39 -4.63
C ILE A 216 5.29 -5.90 -4.47
N SER A 217 4.79 -6.59 -5.47
CA SER A 217 4.65 -8.04 -5.51
C SER A 217 5.53 -8.64 -6.60
N ILE A 218 6.29 -9.67 -6.27
CA ILE A 218 7.18 -10.34 -7.21
C ILE A 218 6.47 -11.53 -7.84
N THR A 219 5.68 -12.24 -7.07
CA THR A 219 4.92 -13.42 -7.51
C THR A 219 3.50 -13.32 -6.95
N PRO A 220 2.63 -12.47 -7.53
CA PRO A 220 1.25 -12.39 -7.08
C PRO A 220 0.50 -13.66 -7.51
N PHE A 221 -0.20 -14.27 -6.57
CA PHE A 221 -1.10 -15.40 -6.83
C PHE A 221 -2.56 -14.96 -7.06
N ASP A 222 -2.79 -13.67 -7.21
CA ASP A 222 -4.11 -13.12 -7.46
C ASP A 222 -4.41 -13.12 -8.97
N VAL A 223 -5.45 -13.83 -9.37
CA VAL A 223 -5.90 -13.95 -10.77
C VAL A 223 -6.32 -12.63 -11.40
N ARG A 224 -6.60 -11.60 -10.58
CA ARG A 224 -6.93 -10.24 -11.03
C ARG A 224 -5.70 -9.46 -11.49
N GLN A 225 -4.51 -9.90 -11.09
CA GLN A 225 -3.25 -9.27 -11.49
C GLN A 225 -2.68 -9.98 -12.72
N SER A 226 -2.63 -9.28 -13.83
CA SER A 226 -2.15 -9.82 -15.12
C SER A 226 -1.33 -8.78 -15.89
N GLY A 227 -0.75 -9.18 -17.02
CA GLY A 227 -0.07 -8.25 -17.94
C GLY A 227 1.40 -7.97 -17.60
N PHE A 228 2.07 -8.81 -16.79
CA PHE A 228 3.49 -8.69 -16.46
C PHE A 228 4.17 -10.07 -16.34
N THR A 229 5.48 -10.06 -16.46
CA THR A 229 6.35 -11.24 -16.28
C THR A 229 7.44 -11.01 -15.24
N GLY A 230 7.58 -9.79 -14.74
CA GLY A 230 8.45 -9.38 -13.63
C GLY A 230 7.65 -9.16 -12.36
N GLY A 231 7.84 -8.02 -11.71
CA GLY A 231 7.06 -7.63 -10.54
C GLY A 231 5.87 -6.73 -10.87
N ALA A 232 4.84 -6.78 -10.03
CA ALA A 232 3.72 -5.85 -10.05
C ALA A 232 3.89 -4.80 -8.94
N ILE A 233 3.76 -3.54 -9.30
CA ILE A 233 3.84 -2.39 -8.41
C ILE A 233 2.48 -1.71 -8.45
N ASN A 234 1.77 -1.75 -7.34
CA ASN A 234 0.47 -1.11 -7.22
C ASN A 234 0.59 0.05 -6.22
N ALA A 235 0.24 1.24 -6.66
CA ALA A 235 0.17 2.42 -5.81
C ALA A 235 -1.28 2.88 -5.68
N VAL A 236 -1.62 3.40 -4.50
CA VAL A 236 -2.93 3.99 -4.24
C VAL A 236 -2.72 5.40 -3.71
N THR A 237 -3.47 6.34 -4.25
CA THR A 237 -3.43 7.73 -3.82
C THR A 237 -4.18 7.95 -2.52
N LYS A 238 -3.79 9.00 -1.78
CA LYS A 238 -4.49 9.45 -0.59
C LYS A 238 -5.91 9.84 -0.94
N SER A 239 -6.83 9.47 -0.09
CA SER A 239 -8.22 9.90 -0.20
C SER A 239 -8.53 10.97 0.84
N GLY A 240 -9.64 11.68 0.62
CA GLY A 240 -10.13 12.68 1.56
C GLY A 240 -10.31 12.13 2.98
N THR A 241 -10.07 12.96 3.95
CA THR A 241 -10.26 12.69 5.39
C THR A 241 -11.15 13.77 5.99
N ASN A 242 -11.77 13.50 7.14
CA ASN A 242 -12.57 14.47 7.88
C ASN A 242 -11.72 15.44 8.71
N GLU A 243 -10.40 15.38 8.56
CA GLU A 243 -9.45 16.25 9.25
C GLU A 243 -8.62 17.04 8.24
N PHE A 244 -8.39 18.32 8.51
CA PHE A 244 -7.46 19.13 7.74
C PHE A 244 -6.02 18.69 8.03
N LYS A 245 -5.27 18.39 6.97
CA LYS A 245 -3.85 18.04 7.04
C LYS A 245 -3.10 18.88 6.03
N ALA A 246 -2.00 19.48 6.47
CA ALA A 246 -1.09 20.21 5.62
C ALA A 246 0.34 19.71 5.85
N THR A 247 1.08 19.53 4.77
CA THR A 247 2.50 19.18 4.82
C THR A 247 3.27 20.13 3.92
N VAL A 248 4.37 20.67 4.44
CA VAL A 248 5.31 21.49 3.67
C VAL A 248 6.68 20.88 3.87
N TYR A 249 7.43 20.73 2.81
CA TYR A 249 8.80 20.24 2.89
C TYR A 249 9.70 20.94 1.88
N ASP A 250 10.99 21.02 2.22
CA ASP A 250 12.06 21.49 1.36
C ASP A 250 13.29 20.59 1.52
N TYR A 251 13.74 20.01 0.42
CA TYR A 251 14.95 19.19 0.36
C TYR A 251 16.00 19.93 -0.45
N TYR A 252 17.06 20.35 0.24
CA TYR A 252 18.18 21.03 -0.39
C TYR A 252 19.41 20.14 -0.41
N GLN A 253 20.05 20.01 -1.55
CA GLN A 253 21.31 19.30 -1.72
C GLN A 253 22.29 20.18 -2.49
N ASP A 254 23.47 20.38 -1.91
CA ASP A 254 24.57 21.13 -2.49
C ASP A 254 25.85 20.28 -2.48
N GLU A 255 26.81 20.64 -3.30
CA GLU A 255 28.14 20.02 -3.31
C GLU A 255 28.85 20.16 -1.97
N ALA A 256 28.63 21.25 -1.22
CA ALA A 256 29.21 21.47 0.10
C ALA A 256 28.75 20.45 1.14
N LEU A 257 27.52 19.94 1.01
CA LEU A 257 26.93 18.92 1.90
C LEU A 257 27.39 17.49 1.55
N LYS A 258 28.03 17.31 0.40
CA LYS A 258 28.57 15.99 0.01
C LYS A 258 29.95 15.78 0.62
N GLY A 259 30.20 14.61 1.18
CA GLY A 259 31.52 14.20 1.65
C GLY A 259 32.58 14.37 0.55
N ALA A 260 33.78 14.79 0.92
CA ALA A 260 34.88 15.05 -0.02
C ALA A 260 35.88 13.88 -0.15
N HIS A 261 35.75 12.87 0.72
CA HIS A 261 36.71 11.79 0.82
C HIS A 261 36.03 10.45 0.67
N TYR A 262 36.63 9.56 -0.11
CA TYR A 262 36.30 8.13 -0.08
C TYR A 262 37.02 7.45 1.08
N GLY A 263 36.40 6.44 1.69
CA GLY A 263 37.06 5.59 2.69
C GLY A 263 38.15 4.68 2.11
N VAL A 264 38.58 4.91 0.87
CA VAL A 264 39.67 4.17 0.20
C VAL A 264 40.90 5.07 0.20
N THR A 265 42.02 4.54 0.68
CA THR A 265 43.33 5.17 0.62
C THR A 265 44.03 4.66 -0.63
N ASP A 266 44.85 5.53 -1.25
CA ASP A 266 45.79 5.12 -2.29
C ASP A 266 46.97 4.31 -1.67
N GLU A 267 47.87 3.86 -2.51
CA GLU A 267 49.07 3.09 -2.09
C GLU A 267 49.98 3.86 -1.09
N THR A 268 49.81 5.16 -0.98
CA THR A 268 50.56 6.02 -0.06
C THR A 268 49.83 6.25 1.27
N GLY A 269 48.63 5.68 1.45
CA GLY A 269 47.80 5.85 2.64
C GLY A 269 47.01 7.16 2.66
N MET A 270 46.97 7.91 1.56
CA MET A 270 46.24 9.17 1.44
C MET A 270 44.82 8.91 0.96
N TYR A 271 43.81 9.53 1.61
CA TYR A 271 42.41 9.41 1.18
C TYR A 271 42.19 9.98 -0.22
N LEU A 272 41.62 9.18 -1.12
CA LEU A 272 41.24 9.63 -2.44
C LEU A 272 40.20 10.75 -2.34
N ARG A 273 40.53 11.91 -2.89
CA ARG A 273 39.66 13.07 -2.93
C ARG A 273 38.74 13.01 -4.15
N LEU A 274 37.44 13.09 -3.91
CA LEU A 274 36.46 13.21 -4.99
C LEU A 274 36.54 14.58 -5.67
N ASN A 275 36.60 14.56 -7.01
CA ASN A 275 36.25 15.73 -7.80
C ASN A 275 34.72 15.92 -7.72
N LYS A 276 34.29 16.91 -6.92
CA LYS A 276 32.87 17.24 -6.80
C LYS A 276 32.44 18.00 -8.04
N SER A 277 31.43 17.48 -8.73
CA SER A 277 30.72 18.27 -9.75
C SER A 277 29.76 19.21 -9.05
N LYS A 278 29.74 20.47 -9.46
CA LYS A 278 28.78 21.46 -8.96
C LYS A 278 27.38 21.04 -9.34
N GLN A 279 26.58 20.68 -8.33
CA GLN A 279 25.20 20.25 -8.52
C GLN A 279 24.39 20.74 -7.33
N ILE A 280 23.40 21.56 -7.62
CA ILE A 280 22.41 22.03 -6.65
C ILE A 280 21.09 21.37 -7.03
N ASN A 281 20.51 20.62 -6.10
CA ASN A 281 19.16 20.10 -6.22
C ASN A 281 18.30 20.71 -5.11
N ASN A 282 17.18 21.27 -5.50
CA ASN A 282 16.18 21.75 -4.55
C ASN A 282 14.81 21.18 -4.93
N THR A 283 14.11 20.61 -3.96
CA THR A 283 12.78 20.04 -4.14
C THR A 283 11.87 20.54 -3.02
N THR A 284 10.99 21.46 -3.35
CA THR A 284 9.99 22.01 -2.43
C THR A 284 8.61 21.44 -2.76
N GLY A 285 7.86 21.04 -1.75
CA GLY A 285 6.51 20.55 -1.94
C GLY A 285 5.55 21.04 -0.88
N VAL A 286 4.28 21.18 -1.28
CA VAL A 286 3.17 21.55 -0.42
C VAL A 286 2.01 20.60 -0.71
N SER A 287 1.43 20.04 0.33
CA SER A 287 0.25 19.19 0.24
C SER A 287 -0.77 19.66 1.28
N VAL A 288 -2.01 19.85 0.86
CA VAL A 288 -3.13 20.25 1.72
C VAL A 288 -4.31 19.33 1.40
N GLY A 289 -4.95 18.79 2.44
CA GLY A 289 -6.13 17.95 2.32
C GLY A 289 -7.09 18.19 3.50
N GLY A 290 -8.38 17.96 3.28
CA GLY A 290 -9.39 18.11 4.34
C GLY A 290 -10.81 17.94 3.81
N PRO A 291 -11.82 18.05 4.70
CA PRO A 291 -13.21 17.94 4.33
C PRO A 291 -13.63 19.13 3.44
N ILE A 292 -14.41 18.84 2.41
CA ILE A 292 -15.14 19.83 1.63
C ILE A 292 -16.55 19.90 2.21
N VAL A 293 -16.94 21.06 2.72
CA VAL A 293 -18.25 21.28 3.35
C VAL A 293 -19.31 21.54 2.27
#